data_08aadbf3ffabf83cbcbefe6b08ab2ec7
#
_entry.id   08aadbf3ffabf83cbcbefe6b08ab2ec7
#
_cell.length_a   1.000
_cell.length_b   1.000
_cell.length_c   1.000
_cell.angle_alpha   90.00
_cell.angle_beta   90.00
_cell.angle_gamma   90.00
#
_symmetry.space_group_name_H-M   'P 1'
#
loop_
_entity.id
_entity.type
_entity.pdbx_description
1 polymer ?
#
loop_
_entity_poly.entity_id
_entity_poly.type
_entity_poly.pdbx_seq_one_letter_code
_entity_poly.pdbx_strand_id
1 'polypeptide(L)'
;MAKSPVITVGRSLPQRVWGLVKDVVPPMHAAGRPFVAGALTLGVFGWRYGWARRTSLVAAGTLALFFREPKRVPPTSVGAVVAPADGVVGKVDEAVPPVELNLGDDPLPRVSIAVSVLDPYVHRAPVAGHVAVVAHEEDGPTAMRIETPDGVAIGLVQTAGPVAGHIVCDVAVGDEVAIGQTYGLVRFGSRIDAYLPAGSQIGLSVGQRTVGGETILTVLA
;
A
#
# COMPACT_ATOMS: atom_id res chain seq x y z
N MET A 1 1.58 -2.41 54.89
CA MET A 1 2.78 -2.17 54.08
C MET A 1 2.33 -1.55 52.77
N ALA A 2 2.42 -0.23 52.65
CA ALA A 2 2.04 0.52 51.43
C ALA A 2 3.20 0.48 50.44
N LYS A 3 2.95 0.00 49.20
CA LYS A 3 3.92 0.09 48.10
C LYS A 3 4.03 1.53 47.62
N SER A 4 5.21 2.11 47.76
CA SER A 4 5.54 3.42 47.20
C SER A 4 5.33 3.44 45.68
N PRO A 5 4.81 4.53 45.08
CA PRO A 5 4.68 4.65 43.65
C PRO A 5 6.08 4.78 43.02
N VAL A 6 6.36 3.96 42.02
CA VAL A 6 7.56 4.06 41.20
C VAL A 6 7.47 5.36 40.38
N ILE A 7 8.30 6.33 40.71
CA ILE A 7 8.47 7.56 39.95
C ILE A 7 9.17 7.19 38.65
N THR A 8 8.40 7.15 37.57
CA THR A 8 8.95 6.97 36.21
C THR A 8 9.75 8.21 35.86
N VAL A 9 11.08 8.10 35.85
CA VAL A 9 12.01 9.14 35.44
C VAL A 9 11.61 9.65 34.05
N GLY A 10 11.22 10.91 33.96
CA GLY A 10 10.73 11.52 32.72
C GLY A 10 11.81 11.46 31.62
N ARG A 11 11.41 10.94 30.45
CA ARG A 11 12.23 11.00 29.24
C ARG A 11 12.70 12.44 29.00
N SER A 12 13.98 12.64 28.65
CA SER A 12 14.53 13.94 28.31
C SER A 12 13.76 14.60 27.18
N LEU A 13 13.69 15.93 27.14
CA LEU A 13 13.00 16.71 26.10
C LEU A 13 13.31 16.22 24.67
N PRO A 14 14.58 15.90 24.29
CA PRO A 14 14.89 15.33 22.97
C PRO A 14 14.21 13.98 22.71
N GLN A 15 14.10 13.12 23.72
CA GLN A 15 13.43 11.81 23.59
C GLN A 15 11.91 11.92 23.47
N ARG A 16 11.29 12.93 24.08
CA ARG A 16 9.87 13.23 23.94
C ARG A 16 9.56 13.79 22.55
N VAL A 17 10.37 14.73 22.08
CA VAL A 17 10.23 15.30 20.72
C VAL A 17 10.48 14.22 19.66
N TRP A 18 11.49 13.38 19.84
CA TRP A 18 11.78 12.28 18.93
C TRP A 18 10.67 11.22 18.91
N GLY A 19 10.03 10.94 20.07
CA GLY A 19 8.83 10.11 20.15
C GLY A 19 7.68 10.68 19.35
N LEU A 20 7.34 11.95 19.57
CA LEU A 20 6.28 12.65 18.83
C LEU A 20 6.55 12.70 17.33
N VAL A 21 7.79 12.93 16.91
CA VAL A 21 8.16 12.93 15.49
C VAL A 21 7.96 11.55 14.87
N LYS A 22 8.33 10.47 15.56
CA LYS A 22 8.11 9.09 15.08
C LYS A 22 6.64 8.70 14.98
N ASP A 23 5.80 9.26 15.85
CA ASP A 23 4.37 8.96 15.87
C ASP A 23 3.59 9.80 14.85
N VAL A 24 4.07 10.98 14.51
CA VAL A 24 3.42 11.91 13.57
C VAL A 24 3.93 11.75 12.14
N VAL A 25 5.22 11.43 11.95
CA VAL A 25 5.80 11.22 10.62
C VAL A 25 5.67 9.74 10.26
N PRO A 26 4.86 9.39 9.24
CA PRO A 26 4.75 8.01 8.80
C PRO A 26 6.12 7.46 8.38
N PRO A 27 6.44 6.20 8.65
CA PRO A 27 7.64 5.58 8.13
C PRO A 27 7.65 5.67 6.60
N MET A 28 8.84 5.68 6.02
CA MET A 28 9.05 5.70 4.58
C MET A 28 9.41 4.31 4.10
N HIS A 29 8.76 3.87 3.03
CA HIS A 29 9.06 2.59 2.38
C HIS A 29 10.54 2.53 1.94
N ALA A 30 11.16 1.35 2.04
CA ALA A 30 12.59 1.17 1.76
C ALA A 30 12.98 1.62 0.36
N ALA A 31 12.14 1.37 -0.63
CA ALA A 31 12.35 1.78 -2.03
C ALA A 31 12.42 3.30 -2.25
N GLY A 32 11.93 4.12 -1.31
CA GLY A 32 12.02 5.58 -1.38
C GLY A 32 13.35 6.15 -0.87
N ARG A 33 14.07 5.40 -0.02
CA ARG A 33 15.30 5.88 0.65
C ARG A 33 16.38 6.40 -0.30
N PRO A 34 16.72 5.70 -1.43
CA PRO A 34 17.76 6.18 -2.33
C PRO A 34 17.38 7.50 -3.01
N PHE A 35 16.11 7.72 -3.32
CA PHE A 35 15.64 8.96 -3.96
C PHE A 35 15.74 10.16 -3.00
N VAL A 36 15.32 9.97 -1.75
CA VAL A 36 15.44 11.01 -0.71
C VAL A 36 16.91 11.29 -0.40
N ALA A 37 17.74 10.27 -0.27
CA ALA A 37 19.19 10.42 -0.07
C ALA A 37 19.83 11.15 -1.25
N GLY A 38 19.49 10.81 -2.50
CA GLY A 38 19.97 11.49 -3.71
C GLY A 38 19.58 12.97 -3.73
N ALA A 39 18.32 13.29 -3.38
CA ALA A 39 17.89 14.68 -3.29
C ALA A 39 18.66 15.45 -2.21
N LEU A 40 18.93 14.87 -1.05
CA LEU A 40 19.70 15.51 0.02
C LEU A 40 21.17 15.70 -0.35
N THR A 41 21.80 14.74 -1.04
CA THR A 41 23.20 14.87 -1.50
C THR A 41 23.37 15.99 -2.50
N LEU A 42 22.42 16.19 -3.42
CA LEU A 42 22.41 17.33 -4.32
C LEU A 42 22.39 18.67 -3.57
N GLY A 43 21.67 18.75 -2.43
CA GLY A 43 21.66 19.92 -1.55
C GLY A 43 23.01 20.16 -0.87
N VAL A 44 23.74 19.10 -0.51
CA VAL A 44 25.08 19.21 0.09
C VAL A 44 26.08 19.72 -0.95
N PHE A 45 26.07 19.18 -2.17
CA PHE A 45 26.95 19.67 -3.26
C PHE A 45 26.60 21.10 -3.69
N GLY A 46 25.31 21.46 -3.66
CA GLY A 46 24.80 22.80 -3.96
C GLY A 46 24.88 23.78 -2.80
N TRP A 47 25.57 23.46 -1.69
CA TRP A 47 25.60 24.26 -0.46
C TRP A 47 25.94 25.75 -0.66
N ARG A 48 26.82 26.05 -1.60
CA ARG A 48 27.21 27.44 -1.93
C ARG A 48 26.05 28.27 -2.51
N TYR A 49 25.03 27.60 -3.09
CA TYR A 49 23.89 28.26 -3.71
C TYR A 49 22.66 28.05 -2.82
N GLY A 50 22.19 29.12 -2.18
CA GLY A 50 21.06 29.06 -1.25
C GLY A 50 19.76 28.55 -1.88
N TRP A 51 19.56 28.80 -3.18
CA TRP A 51 18.42 28.28 -3.93
C TRP A 51 18.51 26.76 -4.12
N ALA A 52 19.70 26.23 -4.45
CA ALA A 52 19.91 24.78 -4.66
C ALA A 52 19.64 23.99 -3.38
N ARG A 53 20.07 24.52 -2.23
CA ARG A 53 19.77 23.93 -0.92
C ARG A 53 18.27 23.91 -0.63
N ARG A 54 17.54 25.00 -0.92
CA ARG A 54 16.09 25.08 -0.67
C ARG A 54 15.34 24.12 -1.59
N THR A 55 15.64 24.08 -2.88
CA THR A 55 14.99 23.18 -3.84
C THR A 55 15.27 21.72 -3.51
N SER A 56 16.47 21.35 -3.09
CA SER A 56 16.84 20.02 -2.63
C SER A 56 16.04 19.58 -1.40
N LEU A 57 15.88 20.46 -0.40
CA LEU A 57 15.08 20.15 0.78
C LEU A 57 13.59 19.97 0.44
N VAL A 58 13.04 20.81 -0.44
CA VAL A 58 11.66 20.67 -0.93
C VAL A 58 11.51 19.35 -1.68
N ALA A 59 12.43 19.04 -2.59
CA ALA A 59 12.41 17.79 -3.34
C ALA A 59 12.49 16.54 -2.41
N ALA A 60 13.40 16.56 -1.43
CA ALA A 60 13.53 15.49 -0.46
C ALA A 60 12.25 15.31 0.38
N GLY A 61 11.64 16.41 0.83
CA GLY A 61 10.37 16.39 1.56
C GLY A 61 9.21 15.84 0.70
N THR A 62 9.12 16.28 -0.54
CA THR A 62 8.11 15.76 -1.49
C THR A 62 8.29 14.27 -1.72
N LEU A 63 9.52 13.81 -1.99
CA LEU A 63 9.82 12.40 -2.17
C LEU A 63 9.49 11.57 -0.91
N ALA A 64 9.79 12.09 0.28
CA ALA A 64 9.44 11.43 1.54
C ALA A 64 7.92 11.31 1.72
N LEU A 65 7.14 12.30 1.28
CA LEU A 65 5.68 12.23 1.28
C LEU A 65 5.15 11.20 0.29
N PHE A 66 5.74 11.09 -0.90
CA PHE A 66 5.37 10.08 -1.90
C PHE A 66 5.58 8.65 -1.40
N PHE A 67 6.71 8.40 -0.80
CA PHE A 67 7.07 7.06 -0.31
C PHE A 67 6.63 6.82 1.14
N ARG A 68 5.71 7.63 1.68
CA ARG A 68 5.20 7.42 3.03
C ARG A 68 4.43 6.09 3.12
N GLU A 69 4.65 5.38 4.19
CA GLU A 69 3.94 4.16 4.54
C GLU A 69 3.15 4.39 5.84
N PRO A 70 1.91 4.90 5.76
CA PRO A 70 1.11 5.14 6.94
C PRO A 70 0.79 3.83 7.65
N LYS A 71 0.89 3.80 8.97
CA LYS A 71 0.42 2.68 9.78
C LYS A 71 -1.09 2.54 9.59
N ARG A 72 -1.55 1.31 9.38
CA ARG A 72 -2.96 0.98 9.19
C ARG A 72 -3.40 -0.03 10.23
N VAL A 73 -4.67 0.04 10.59
CA VAL A 73 -5.31 -0.89 11.51
C VAL A 73 -6.41 -1.61 10.73
N PRO A 74 -6.14 -2.84 10.26
CA PRO A 74 -7.16 -3.62 9.55
C PRO A 74 -8.39 -3.86 10.42
N PRO A 75 -9.59 -3.98 9.82
CA PRO A 75 -10.78 -4.34 10.53
C PRO A 75 -10.66 -5.73 11.15
N THR A 76 -11.28 -5.93 12.31
CA THR A 76 -11.29 -7.21 13.03
C THR A 76 -12.44 -8.12 12.59
N SER A 77 -13.26 -7.71 11.63
CA SER A 77 -14.38 -8.50 11.12
C SER A 77 -13.87 -9.76 10.42
N VAL A 78 -14.37 -10.91 10.81
CA VAL A 78 -14.05 -12.19 10.18
C VAL A 78 -14.53 -12.15 8.72
N GLY A 79 -13.73 -12.67 7.79
CA GLY A 79 -14.04 -12.67 6.37
C GLY A 79 -13.91 -11.31 5.66
N ALA A 80 -13.46 -10.26 6.35
CA ALA A 80 -13.28 -8.96 5.70
C ALA A 80 -12.23 -9.02 4.59
N VAL A 81 -12.59 -8.51 3.42
CA VAL A 81 -11.67 -8.24 2.31
C VAL A 81 -11.49 -6.73 2.23
N VAL A 82 -10.26 -6.25 2.44
CA VAL A 82 -9.98 -4.81 2.51
C VAL A 82 -9.43 -4.28 1.18
N ALA A 83 -9.56 -2.97 1.00
CA ALA A 83 -9.00 -2.28 -0.16
C ALA A 83 -7.47 -2.47 -0.21
N PRO A 84 -6.91 -2.86 -1.37
CA PRO A 84 -5.47 -3.06 -1.52
C PRO A 84 -4.68 -1.76 -1.63
N ALA A 85 -5.32 -0.62 -1.82
CA ALA A 85 -4.66 0.68 -1.97
C ALA A 85 -5.52 1.83 -1.45
N ASP A 86 -4.84 2.94 -1.11
CA ASP A 86 -5.49 4.25 -0.99
C ASP A 86 -5.83 4.77 -2.39
N GLY A 87 -7.01 5.36 -2.56
CA GLY A 87 -7.41 5.87 -3.87
C GLY A 87 -8.90 6.18 -3.98
N VAL A 88 -9.38 6.20 -5.20
CA VAL A 88 -10.79 6.41 -5.53
C VAL A 88 -11.30 5.23 -6.34
N VAL A 89 -12.45 4.70 -5.99
CA VAL A 89 -13.12 3.65 -6.76
C VAL A 89 -13.50 4.19 -8.13
N GLY A 90 -12.83 3.70 -9.15
CA GLY A 90 -13.04 4.10 -10.54
C GLY A 90 -14.11 3.25 -11.23
N LYS A 91 -14.19 1.95 -10.87
CA LYS A 91 -15.18 1.02 -11.41
C LYS A 91 -15.58 -0.02 -10.36
N VAL A 92 -16.83 -0.44 -10.44
CA VAL A 92 -17.37 -1.63 -9.77
C VAL A 92 -18.17 -2.35 -10.85
N ASP A 93 -17.64 -3.46 -11.33
CA ASP A 93 -18.22 -4.23 -12.44
C ASP A 93 -17.90 -5.72 -12.30
N GLU A 94 -18.34 -6.52 -13.25
CA GLU A 94 -17.90 -7.89 -13.45
C GLU A 94 -16.94 -7.92 -14.64
N ALA A 95 -15.82 -8.63 -14.50
CA ALA A 95 -14.84 -8.77 -15.56
C ALA A 95 -14.14 -10.12 -15.49
N VAL A 96 -13.78 -10.64 -16.66
CA VAL A 96 -12.96 -11.85 -16.75
C VAL A 96 -11.56 -11.54 -16.20
N PRO A 97 -11.09 -12.31 -15.19
CA PRO A 97 -9.75 -12.12 -14.66
C PRO A 97 -8.68 -12.48 -15.69
N PRO A 98 -7.51 -11.83 -15.66
CA PRO A 98 -6.37 -12.28 -16.45
C PRO A 98 -6.01 -13.74 -16.19
N VAL A 99 -5.59 -14.44 -17.25
CA VAL A 99 -5.27 -15.89 -17.21
C VAL A 99 -4.16 -16.21 -16.20
N GLU A 100 -3.25 -15.27 -15.97
CA GLU A 100 -2.14 -15.39 -15.02
C GLU A 100 -2.61 -15.59 -13.58
N LEU A 101 -3.82 -15.10 -13.25
CA LEU A 101 -4.39 -15.26 -11.91
C LEU A 101 -4.90 -16.69 -11.65
N ASN A 102 -5.14 -17.51 -12.69
CA ASN A 102 -5.74 -18.84 -12.58
C ASN A 102 -7.03 -18.85 -11.75
N LEU A 103 -7.94 -17.89 -12.02
CA LEU A 103 -9.24 -17.74 -11.35
C LEU A 103 -10.41 -18.24 -12.22
N GLY A 104 -10.12 -18.87 -13.37
CA GLY A 104 -11.09 -19.30 -14.36
C GLY A 104 -11.41 -18.21 -15.38
N ASP A 105 -12.30 -18.54 -16.32
CA ASP A 105 -12.66 -17.70 -17.47
C ASP A 105 -14.03 -17.00 -17.28
N ASP A 106 -14.69 -17.25 -16.17
CA ASP A 106 -15.98 -16.61 -15.87
C ASP A 106 -15.78 -15.20 -15.32
N PRO A 107 -16.68 -14.26 -15.63
CA PRO A 107 -16.64 -12.92 -15.04
C PRO A 107 -16.76 -12.96 -13.51
N LEU A 108 -15.88 -12.25 -12.83
CA LEU A 108 -15.88 -12.11 -11.38
C LEU A 108 -16.13 -10.64 -10.98
N PRO A 109 -16.76 -10.42 -9.81
CA PRO A 109 -16.90 -9.09 -9.25
C PRO A 109 -15.54 -8.41 -9.12
N ARG A 110 -15.41 -7.21 -9.72
CA ARG A 110 -14.16 -6.45 -9.74
C ARG A 110 -14.35 -5.05 -9.16
N VAL A 111 -13.41 -4.64 -8.33
CA VAL A 111 -13.26 -3.26 -7.86
C VAL A 111 -11.96 -2.69 -8.42
N SER A 112 -12.06 -1.66 -9.25
CA SER A 112 -10.91 -0.90 -9.75
C SER A 112 -10.70 0.34 -8.89
N ILE A 113 -9.51 0.49 -8.32
CA ILE A 113 -9.11 1.64 -7.51
C ILE A 113 -8.05 2.42 -8.25
N ALA A 114 -8.33 3.70 -8.51
CA ALA A 114 -7.38 4.63 -9.11
C ALA A 114 -6.58 5.31 -7.98
N VAL A 115 -5.26 5.17 -8.01
CA VAL A 115 -4.34 5.77 -7.05
C VAL A 115 -3.86 7.11 -7.58
N SER A 116 -4.15 8.18 -6.85
CA SER A 116 -3.73 9.55 -7.20
C SER A 116 -2.26 9.78 -6.85
N VAL A 117 -1.64 10.78 -7.51
CA VAL A 117 -0.27 11.23 -7.18
C VAL A 117 -0.10 11.72 -5.74
N LEU A 118 -1.17 12.05 -5.04
CA LEU A 118 -1.13 12.50 -3.64
C LEU A 118 -1.38 11.36 -2.64
N ASP A 119 -1.80 10.19 -3.10
CA ASP A 119 -2.04 9.03 -2.26
C ASP A 119 -0.73 8.28 -1.95
N PRO A 120 -0.64 7.53 -0.84
CA PRO A 120 0.45 6.60 -0.62
C PRO A 120 0.49 5.52 -1.70
N TYR A 121 1.67 5.30 -2.27
CA TYR A 121 1.84 4.32 -3.36
C TYR A 121 2.00 2.87 -2.91
N VAL A 122 1.90 2.62 -1.61
CA VAL A 122 2.01 1.27 -1.05
C VAL A 122 0.73 0.47 -1.27
N HIS A 123 0.88 -0.78 -1.68
CA HIS A 123 -0.20 -1.74 -1.83
C HIS A 123 -0.21 -2.74 -0.69
N ARG A 124 -1.42 -3.14 -0.28
CA ARG A 124 -1.64 -3.96 0.91
C ARG A 124 -2.44 -5.21 0.58
N ALA A 125 -2.12 -6.29 1.27
CA ALA A 125 -2.85 -7.55 1.15
C ALA A 125 -4.31 -7.36 1.58
N PRO A 126 -5.29 -7.69 0.70
CA PRO A 126 -6.70 -7.52 0.99
C PRO A 126 -7.23 -8.54 2.00
N VAL A 127 -6.57 -9.67 2.13
CA VAL A 127 -6.89 -10.76 3.06
C VAL A 127 -5.61 -11.31 3.68
N ALA A 128 -5.73 -12.05 4.77
CA ALA A 128 -4.67 -12.91 5.27
C ALA A 128 -4.65 -14.22 4.47
N GLY A 129 -3.48 -14.75 4.15
CA GLY A 129 -3.32 -15.99 3.43
C GLY A 129 -1.94 -16.14 2.82
N HIS A 130 -1.79 -17.09 1.92
CA HIS A 130 -0.54 -17.31 1.20
C HIS A 130 -0.61 -16.76 -0.24
N VAL A 131 0.51 -16.31 -0.73
CA VAL A 131 0.66 -15.84 -2.11
C VAL A 131 0.79 -17.05 -3.03
N ALA A 132 -0.28 -17.34 -3.79
CA ALA A 132 -0.32 -18.52 -4.66
C ALA A 132 0.26 -18.23 -6.05
N VAL A 133 0.14 -16.99 -6.55
CA VAL A 133 0.65 -16.58 -7.86
C VAL A 133 1.25 -15.19 -7.76
N VAL A 134 2.39 -14.99 -8.40
CA VAL A 134 2.96 -13.67 -8.76
C VAL A 134 3.41 -13.77 -10.19
N ALA A 135 2.76 -13.07 -11.10
CA ALA A 135 3.13 -12.98 -12.51
C ALA A 135 3.43 -11.52 -12.83
N HIS A 136 4.61 -11.27 -13.34
CA HIS A 136 5.08 -9.94 -13.72
C HIS A 136 5.43 -9.94 -15.21
N GLU A 137 4.81 -9.06 -15.98
CA GLU A 137 5.21 -8.78 -17.35
C GLU A 137 6.25 -7.68 -17.37
N GLU A 138 7.29 -7.86 -18.18
CA GLU A 138 8.28 -6.80 -18.45
C GLU A 138 7.56 -5.61 -19.08
N ASP A 139 7.56 -4.45 -18.41
CA ASP A 139 6.80 -3.23 -18.77
C ASP A 139 5.25 -3.39 -18.78
N GLY A 140 4.72 -4.46 -18.19
CA GLY A 140 3.31 -4.79 -18.11
C GLY A 140 2.71 -4.74 -16.71
N PRO A 141 1.45 -5.19 -16.56
CA PRO A 141 0.80 -5.33 -15.27
C PRO A 141 1.45 -6.44 -14.45
N THR A 142 1.34 -6.33 -13.12
CA THR A 142 1.66 -7.42 -12.21
C THR A 142 0.39 -8.02 -11.67
N ALA A 143 0.21 -9.32 -11.89
CA ALA A 143 -0.90 -10.10 -11.37
C ALA A 143 -0.44 -10.87 -10.12
N MET A 144 -1.25 -10.86 -9.06
CA MET A 144 -1.00 -11.60 -7.83
C MET A 144 -2.30 -12.24 -7.35
N ARG A 145 -2.21 -13.51 -6.91
CA ARG A 145 -3.31 -14.21 -6.27
C ARG A 145 -2.93 -14.56 -4.84
N ILE A 146 -3.81 -14.22 -3.89
CA ILE A 146 -3.70 -14.60 -2.48
C ILE A 146 -4.83 -15.58 -2.19
N GLU A 147 -4.49 -16.69 -1.54
CA GLU A 147 -5.45 -17.70 -1.10
C GLU A 147 -5.54 -17.68 0.42
N THR A 148 -6.77 -17.57 0.94
CA THR A 148 -7.03 -17.66 2.38
C THR A 148 -6.84 -19.11 2.86
N PRO A 149 -6.68 -19.35 4.17
CA PRO A 149 -6.63 -20.71 4.72
C PRO A 149 -7.85 -21.56 4.38
N ASP A 150 -9.01 -20.93 4.14
CA ASP A 150 -10.26 -21.60 3.75
C ASP A 150 -10.36 -21.87 2.24
N GLY A 151 -9.29 -21.58 1.48
CA GLY A 151 -9.21 -21.84 0.04
C GLY A 151 -9.91 -20.78 -0.83
N VAL A 152 -10.29 -19.63 -0.27
CA VAL A 152 -10.87 -18.53 -1.05
C VAL A 152 -9.76 -17.73 -1.71
N ALA A 153 -9.84 -17.58 -3.03
CA ALA A 153 -8.84 -16.86 -3.82
C ALA A 153 -9.27 -15.41 -4.12
N ILE A 154 -8.36 -14.47 -3.91
CA ILE A 154 -8.50 -13.06 -4.26
C ILE A 154 -7.42 -12.71 -5.30
N GLY A 155 -7.83 -12.19 -6.46
CA GLY A 155 -6.93 -11.75 -7.50
C GLY A 155 -6.67 -10.25 -7.42
N LEU A 156 -5.42 -9.84 -7.64
CA LEU A 156 -5.00 -8.45 -7.72
C LEU A 156 -4.25 -8.22 -9.01
N VAL A 157 -4.57 -7.15 -9.72
CA VAL A 157 -3.84 -6.73 -10.92
C VAL A 157 -3.39 -5.30 -10.73
N GLN A 158 -2.09 -5.11 -10.65
CA GLN A 158 -1.46 -3.80 -10.55
C GLN A 158 -1.12 -3.31 -11.95
N THR A 159 -1.62 -2.15 -12.32
CA THR A 159 -1.30 -1.49 -13.59
C THR A 159 -0.58 -0.18 -13.29
N ALA A 160 0.64 -0.05 -13.76
CA ALA A 160 1.40 1.18 -13.62
C ALA A 160 0.92 2.24 -14.61
N GLY A 161 1.08 3.50 -14.25
CA GLY A 161 0.80 4.62 -15.15
C GLY A 161 1.84 4.74 -16.27
N PRO A 162 1.57 5.53 -17.31
CA PRO A 162 2.44 5.66 -18.51
C PRO A 162 3.76 6.37 -18.23
N VAL A 163 3.92 7.02 -17.07
CA VAL A 163 5.14 7.76 -16.72
C VAL A 163 5.95 6.95 -15.72
N ALA A 164 7.05 6.34 -16.18
CA ALA A 164 8.03 5.63 -15.34
C ALA A 164 7.41 4.61 -14.37
N GLY A 165 6.33 3.95 -14.80
CA GLY A 165 5.61 2.97 -14.00
C GLY A 165 6.49 1.77 -13.68
N HIS A 166 7.03 1.72 -12.46
CA HIS A 166 7.77 0.57 -11.96
C HIS A 166 7.00 -0.04 -10.79
N ILE A 167 6.62 -1.29 -10.94
CA ILE A 167 5.95 -2.06 -9.90
C ILE A 167 7.03 -2.75 -9.08
N VAL A 168 6.99 -2.57 -7.77
CA VAL A 168 7.84 -3.28 -6.82
C VAL A 168 6.95 -4.22 -6.03
N CYS A 169 7.23 -5.51 -6.15
CA CYS A 169 6.58 -6.56 -5.37
C CYS A 169 7.61 -7.11 -4.38
N ASP A 170 7.32 -7.00 -3.09
CA ASP A 170 8.24 -7.40 -2.02
C ASP A 170 7.91 -8.81 -1.49
N VAL A 171 6.96 -9.51 -2.13
CA VAL A 171 6.56 -10.88 -1.76
C VAL A 171 6.74 -11.83 -2.95
N ALA A 172 6.96 -13.09 -2.64
CA ALA A 172 7.11 -14.17 -3.60
C ALA A 172 6.01 -15.23 -3.42
N VAL A 173 5.89 -16.12 -4.42
CA VAL A 173 4.99 -17.28 -4.32
C VAL A 173 5.38 -18.14 -3.13
N GLY A 174 4.41 -18.48 -2.30
CA GLY A 174 4.58 -19.25 -1.07
C GLY A 174 4.70 -18.40 0.20
N ASP A 175 4.88 -17.08 0.08
CA ASP A 175 4.94 -16.21 1.25
C ASP A 175 3.56 -16.08 1.92
N GLU A 176 3.57 -16.03 3.25
CA GLU A 176 2.39 -15.72 4.05
C GLU A 176 2.24 -14.21 4.24
N VAL A 177 1.04 -13.71 4.06
CA VAL A 177 0.71 -12.30 4.25
C VAL A 177 -0.44 -12.13 5.24
N ALA A 178 -0.33 -11.12 6.10
CA ALA A 178 -1.42 -10.71 6.97
C ALA A 178 -2.33 -9.69 6.25
N ILE A 179 -3.61 -9.65 6.61
CA ILE A 179 -4.53 -8.62 6.12
C ILE A 179 -3.97 -7.20 6.40
N GLY A 180 -3.97 -6.33 5.39
CA GLY A 180 -3.43 -4.97 5.48
C GLY A 180 -1.91 -4.88 5.48
N GLN A 181 -1.18 -6.01 5.43
CA GLN A 181 0.28 -6.01 5.28
C GLN A 181 0.68 -5.40 3.94
N THR A 182 1.68 -4.52 3.94
CA THR A 182 2.29 -4.01 2.70
C THR A 182 3.01 -5.14 1.98
N TYR A 183 2.72 -5.33 0.69
CA TYR A 183 3.37 -6.33 -0.15
C TYR A 183 4.13 -5.72 -1.33
N GLY A 184 4.06 -4.40 -1.50
CA GLY A 184 4.76 -3.73 -2.57
C GLY A 184 4.27 -2.31 -2.79
N LEU A 185 4.72 -1.71 -3.87
CA LEU A 185 4.32 -0.37 -4.29
C LEU A 185 4.35 -0.22 -5.81
N VAL A 186 3.56 0.74 -6.31
CA VAL A 186 3.61 1.16 -7.73
C VAL A 186 3.95 2.64 -7.79
N ARG A 187 4.94 3.00 -8.60
CA ARG A 187 5.38 4.39 -8.75
C ARG A 187 4.51 5.13 -9.77
N PHE A 188 4.16 6.39 -9.45
CA PHE A 188 3.58 7.40 -10.35
C PHE A 188 2.26 7.03 -11.05
N GLY A 189 1.16 7.16 -10.31
CA GLY A 189 -0.20 6.99 -10.83
C GLY A 189 -0.45 5.55 -11.25
N SER A 190 -1.32 4.90 -10.56
CA SER A 190 -1.56 3.47 -10.78
C SER A 190 -3.04 3.16 -10.66
N ARG A 191 -3.39 2.01 -11.17
CA ARG A 191 -4.68 1.38 -10.93
C ARG A 191 -4.42 0.01 -10.33
N ILE A 192 -5.21 -0.35 -9.35
CA ILE A 192 -5.26 -1.72 -8.86
C ILE A 192 -6.68 -2.26 -9.01
N ASP A 193 -6.79 -3.39 -9.66
CA ASP A 193 -8.03 -4.12 -9.84
C ASP A 193 -8.03 -5.30 -8.85
N ALA A 194 -9.06 -5.37 -8.00
CA ALA A 194 -9.29 -6.49 -7.09
C ALA A 194 -10.43 -7.36 -7.63
N TYR A 195 -10.15 -8.62 -7.93
CA TYR A 195 -11.10 -9.64 -8.34
C TYR A 195 -11.52 -10.44 -7.11
N LEU A 196 -12.81 -10.47 -6.87
CA LEU A 196 -13.42 -11.09 -5.69
C LEU A 196 -14.12 -12.40 -6.09
N PRO A 197 -14.36 -13.32 -5.17
CA PRO A 197 -15.10 -14.56 -5.45
C PRO A 197 -16.47 -14.28 -6.06
N ALA A 198 -16.94 -15.19 -6.87
CA ALA A 198 -18.28 -15.11 -7.48
C ALA A 198 -19.37 -14.90 -6.40
N GLY A 199 -20.31 -14.02 -6.67
CA GLY A 199 -21.39 -13.68 -5.73
C GLY A 199 -21.03 -12.73 -4.59
N SER A 200 -19.78 -12.23 -4.53
CA SER A 200 -19.38 -11.22 -3.56
C SER A 200 -20.21 -9.94 -3.71
N GLN A 201 -20.78 -9.47 -2.61
CA GLN A 201 -21.47 -8.19 -2.59
C GLN A 201 -20.51 -7.06 -2.25
N ILE A 202 -20.34 -6.12 -3.19
CA ILE A 202 -19.43 -4.99 -3.02
C ILE A 202 -20.18 -3.85 -2.37
N GLY A 203 -19.73 -3.43 -1.18
CA GLY A 203 -20.34 -2.34 -0.41
C GLY A 203 -19.88 -0.94 -0.81
N LEU A 204 -19.16 -0.78 -1.94
CA LEU A 204 -18.59 0.49 -2.38
C LEU A 204 -19.25 0.99 -3.66
N SER A 205 -19.25 2.31 -3.80
CA SER A 205 -19.73 2.99 -5.01
C SER A 205 -18.60 3.68 -5.77
N VAL A 206 -18.75 3.80 -7.09
CA VAL A 206 -17.83 4.58 -7.93
C VAL A 206 -17.73 6.02 -7.42
N GLY A 207 -16.52 6.55 -7.34
CA GLY A 207 -16.21 7.87 -6.77
C GLY A 207 -15.92 7.86 -5.28
N GLN A 208 -16.17 6.77 -4.56
CA GLN A 208 -15.88 6.65 -3.14
C GLN A 208 -14.36 6.53 -2.92
N ARG A 209 -13.85 7.19 -1.85
CA ARG A 209 -12.45 7.02 -1.43
C ARG A 209 -12.25 5.73 -0.65
N THR A 210 -11.14 5.08 -0.92
CA THR A 210 -10.66 3.92 -0.17
C THR A 210 -9.41 4.26 0.62
N VAL A 211 -9.26 3.59 1.75
CA VAL A 211 -8.08 3.58 2.60
C VAL A 211 -7.53 2.17 2.59
N GLY A 212 -6.36 2.00 1.99
CA GLY A 212 -5.72 0.69 1.83
C GLY A 212 -5.47 0.00 3.17
N GLY A 213 -5.89 -1.26 3.28
CA GLY A 213 -5.81 -2.05 4.50
C GLY A 213 -6.90 -1.78 5.54
N GLU A 214 -7.81 -0.81 5.32
CA GLU A 214 -8.86 -0.45 6.29
C GLU A 214 -10.27 -0.47 5.70
N THR A 215 -10.46 0.05 4.47
CA THR A 215 -11.78 0.07 3.83
C THR A 215 -12.20 -1.33 3.40
N ILE A 216 -13.35 -1.80 3.88
CA ILE A 216 -13.89 -3.12 3.50
C ILE A 216 -14.50 -3.04 2.11
N LEU A 217 -14.08 -3.92 1.19
CA LEU A 217 -14.65 -4.11 -0.13
C LEU A 217 -15.88 -5.01 -0.07
N THR A 218 -15.73 -6.14 0.62
CA THR A 218 -16.76 -7.17 0.84
C THR A 218 -16.43 -7.97 2.10
N VAL A 219 -17.38 -8.79 2.52
CA VAL A 219 -17.18 -9.78 3.60
C VAL A 219 -17.46 -11.15 3.02
N LEU A 220 -16.49 -12.04 3.11
CA LEU A 220 -16.63 -13.45 2.70
C LEU A 220 -17.57 -14.17 3.67
N ALA A 221 -18.42 -15.02 3.14
CA ALA A 221 -19.38 -15.81 3.91
C ALA A 221 -18.71 -16.97 4.63
#